data_cab9ad1d10d38119451d352d685ebfe2
#
_entry.id   cab9ad1d10d38119451d352d685ebfe2
#
_cell.length_a   1.000
_cell.length_b   1.000
_cell.length_c   1.000
_cell.angle_alpha   90.00
_cell.angle_beta   90.00
_cell.angle_gamma   90.00
#
_symmetry.space_group_name_H-M   'P 1'
#
loop_
_entity.id
_entity.type
_entity.pdbx_description
1 polymer ?
#
loop_
_entity_poly.entity_id
_entity_poly.type
_entity_poly.pdbx_seq_one_letter_code
_entity_poly.pdbx_strand_id
1 'polypeptide(L)'
;RVQSVAVYLVVLREREIRAFTAIKHFGVELTFVSPSDGRTWTAEWDPVPVFASKEFPYVQDRQLAELVGAIRNVIVETCIDGEETVTPPAPFISSSLQMAAGNALKWSPDKTMKVAQRLYEQGLITYHRTDNPNISKDSMPDIRAVAKALGLKSVEQQRMFKADQDAQEGHPAITPTDWTAATAGETADEQALYQLIRVRALASQIEAAVYAVRTITLLGVGPDKKPLRFTAKGKLLSVPGWRKLQIGRASCRERV
;
A
#
# COMPACT_ATOMS: atom_id res chain seq x y z
N ARG A 1 12.28 27.37 -19.01
CA ARG A 1 11.03 26.76 -19.51
C ARG A 1 10.43 25.75 -18.52
N VAL A 2 11.22 24.84 -17.94
CA VAL A 2 10.70 23.85 -16.95
C VAL A 2 10.18 24.51 -15.68
N GLN A 3 10.86 25.54 -15.17
CA GLN A 3 10.46 26.27 -13.95
C GLN A 3 9.08 26.92 -14.09
N SER A 4 8.76 27.50 -15.23
CA SER A 4 7.46 28.14 -15.47
C SER A 4 6.31 27.13 -15.43
N VAL A 5 6.53 25.93 -16.00
CA VAL A 5 5.53 24.84 -15.95
C VAL A 5 5.35 24.33 -14.53
N ALA A 6 6.46 24.13 -13.79
CA ALA A 6 6.40 23.68 -12.40
C ALA A 6 5.64 24.70 -11.52
N VAL A 7 5.96 25.99 -11.64
CA VAL A 7 5.24 27.05 -10.92
C VAL A 7 3.77 27.07 -11.29
N TYR A 8 3.44 26.92 -12.57
CA TYR A 8 2.05 26.88 -13.04
C TYR A 8 1.26 25.73 -12.39
N LEU A 9 1.83 24.52 -12.34
CA LEU A 9 1.20 23.35 -11.68
C LEU A 9 0.98 23.60 -10.19
N VAL A 10 1.96 24.20 -9.49
CA VAL A 10 1.82 24.56 -8.07
C VAL A 10 0.72 25.59 -7.88
N VAL A 11 0.65 26.61 -8.74
CA VAL A 11 -0.41 27.64 -8.68
C VAL A 11 -1.79 27.04 -8.95
N LEU A 12 -1.91 26.13 -9.92
CA LEU A 12 -3.18 25.42 -10.16
C LEU A 12 -3.62 24.66 -8.92
N ARG A 13 -2.71 23.89 -8.33
CA ARG A 13 -3.02 23.13 -7.12
C ARG A 13 -3.40 24.01 -5.94
N GLU A 14 -2.69 25.14 -5.76
CA GLU A 14 -3.02 26.11 -4.71
C GLU A 14 -4.41 26.72 -4.92
N ARG A 15 -4.80 27.00 -6.16
CA ARG A 15 -6.16 27.48 -6.49
C ARG A 15 -7.23 26.44 -6.17
N GLU A 16 -6.98 25.16 -6.46
CA GLU A 16 -7.88 24.07 -6.08
C GLU A 16 -8.02 23.98 -4.56
N ILE A 17 -6.91 24.07 -3.81
CA ILE A 17 -6.91 24.03 -2.35
C ILE A 17 -7.72 25.21 -1.78
N ARG A 18 -7.54 26.42 -2.31
CA ARG A 18 -8.29 27.61 -1.88
C ARG A 18 -9.77 27.58 -2.24
N ALA A 19 -10.11 26.92 -3.34
CA ALA A 19 -11.51 26.74 -3.77
C ALA A 19 -12.19 25.57 -3.04
N PHE A 20 -11.42 24.71 -2.35
CA PHE A 20 -11.96 23.55 -1.67
C PHE A 20 -12.78 23.95 -0.45
N THR A 21 -14.04 23.57 -0.45
CA THR A 21 -14.94 23.71 0.70
C THR A 21 -15.09 22.39 1.40
N ALA A 22 -14.61 22.31 2.64
CA ALA A 22 -14.76 21.11 3.45
C ALA A 22 -16.22 20.87 3.80
N ILE A 23 -16.70 19.65 3.55
CA ILE A 23 -18.05 19.21 3.90
C ILE A 23 -17.95 18.34 5.14
N LYS A 24 -18.64 18.75 6.22
CA LYS A 24 -18.73 17.96 7.44
C LYS A 24 -19.72 16.82 7.22
N HIS A 25 -19.30 15.60 7.51
CA HIS A 25 -20.15 14.43 7.45
C HIS A 25 -19.93 13.55 8.68
N PHE A 26 -20.86 12.65 8.91
CA PHE A 26 -20.90 11.77 10.07
C PHE A 26 -20.96 10.32 9.62
N GLY A 27 -20.18 9.47 10.27
CA GLY A 27 -20.23 8.02 10.17
C GLY A 27 -20.60 7.41 11.52
N VAL A 28 -21.04 6.16 11.50
CA VAL A 28 -21.35 5.41 12.72
C VAL A 28 -20.58 4.12 12.69
N GLU A 29 -19.92 3.81 13.79
CA GLU A 29 -19.25 2.55 14.03
C GLU A 29 -19.87 1.88 15.26
N LEU A 30 -20.31 0.65 15.11
CA LEU A 30 -20.78 -0.18 16.22
C LEU A 30 -19.64 -1.02 16.74
N THR A 31 -19.44 -1.02 18.05
CA THR A 31 -18.44 -1.87 18.70
C THR A 31 -19.13 -3.07 19.36
N PHE A 32 -18.62 -4.24 19.10
CA PHE A 32 -19.07 -5.52 19.65
C PHE A 32 -17.99 -6.12 20.53
N VAL A 33 -18.42 -6.85 21.54
CA VAL A 33 -17.54 -7.63 22.42
C VAL A 33 -17.85 -9.10 22.19
N SER A 34 -16.84 -9.89 21.84
CA SER A 34 -16.98 -11.35 21.72
C SER A 34 -17.20 -11.97 23.09
N PRO A 35 -18.27 -12.74 23.29
CA PRO A 35 -18.54 -13.37 24.58
C PRO A 35 -17.52 -14.45 24.97
N SER A 36 -16.85 -15.05 23.97
CA SER A 36 -15.94 -16.18 24.19
C SER A 36 -14.56 -15.78 24.69
N ASP A 37 -14.04 -14.63 24.27
CA ASP A 37 -12.65 -14.21 24.51
C ASP A 37 -12.50 -12.75 24.91
N GLY A 38 -13.60 -12.00 24.99
CA GLY A 38 -13.64 -10.58 25.35
C GLY A 38 -13.05 -9.63 24.29
N ARG A 39 -12.67 -10.14 23.13
CA ARG A 39 -12.14 -9.31 22.05
C ARG A 39 -13.21 -8.38 21.49
N THR A 40 -12.78 -7.18 21.14
CA THR A 40 -13.65 -6.19 20.51
C THR A 40 -13.44 -6.21 19.00
N TRP A 41 -14.52 -6.00 18.26
CA TRP A 41 -14.51 -5.79 16.82
C TRP A 41 -15.55 -4.74 16.45
N THR A 42 -15.41 -4.10 15.30
CA THR A 42 -16.25 -2.99 14.89
C THR A 42 -16.91 -3.26 13.54
N ALA A 43 -18.08 -2.67 13.34
CA ALA A 43 -18.78 -2.65 12.07
C ALA A 43 -19.16 -1.21 11.72
N GLU A 44 -18.82 -0.80 10.52
CA GLU A 44 -19.09 0.54 9.99
C GLU A 44 -20.47 0.57 9.32
N TRP A 45 -21.22 1.65 9.56
CA TRP A 45 -22.49 1.88 8.89
C TRP A 45 -22.27 2.16 7.41
N ASP A 46 -23.00 1.44 6.57
CA ASP A 46 -23.12 1.73 5.13
C ASP A 46 -24.45 2.47 4.90
N PRO A 47 -24.44 3.79 4.69
CA PRO A 47 -25.65 4.56 4.44
C PRO A 47 -26.23 4.37 3.02
N VAL A 48 -25.51 3.75 2.11
CA VAL A 48 -25.93 3.55 0.72
C VAL A 48 -26.73 2.25 0.59
N PRO A 49 -27.84 2.21 -0.17
CA PRO A 49 -28.43 3.31 -0.94
C PRO A 49 -29.54 4.06 -0.18
N VAL A 50 -29.81 3.73 1.08
CA VAL A 50 -31.04 4.14 1.77
C VAL A 50 -31.00 5.61 2.23
N PHE A 51 -29.84 6.06 2.70
CA PHE A 51 -29.64 7.39 3.30
C PHE A 51 -28.64 8.26 2.53
N ALA A 52 -27.91 7.67 1.58
CA ALA A 52 -26.92 8.31 0.74
C ALA A 52 -26.91 7.68 -0.65
N SER A 53 -26.29 8.34 -1.63
CA SER A 53 -26.07 7.82 -2.97
C SER A 53 -24.63 7.33 -3.17
N LYS A 54 -24.37 6.60 -4.26
CA LYS A 54 -23.01 6.17 -4.62
C LYS A 54 -22.12 7.35 -4.99
N GLU A 55 -22.69 8.39 -5.59
CA GLU A 55 -22.00 9.63 -5.98
C GLU A 55 -21.66 10.49 -4.77
N PHE A 56 -22.51 10.44 -3.74
CA PHE A 56 -22.32 11.15 -2.50
C PHE A 56 -22.62 10.22 -1.30
N PRO A 57 -21.66 9.37 -0.89
CA PRO A 57 -21.87 8.34 0.13
C PRO A 57 -21.79 8.88 1.57
N TYR A 58 -22.02 10.18 1.76
CA TYR A 58 -21.81 10.86 3.02
C TYR A 58 -23.13 11.35 3.63
N VAL A 59 -23.29 11.12 4.92
CA VAL A 59 -24.44 11.65 5.70
C VAL A 59 -24.01 12.92 6.41
N GLN A 60 -24.70 14.02 6.11
CA GLN A 60 -24.46 15.33 6.74
C GLN A 60 -25.37 15.59 7.95
N ASP A 61 -26.43 14.80 8.09
CA ASP A 61 -27.36 14.91 9.22
C ASP A 61 -26.78 14.22 10.47
N ARG A 62 -26.40 15.06 11.43
CA ARG A 62 -25.87 14.61 12.71
C ARG A 62 -26.93 13.87 13.54
N GLN A 63 -28.18 14.35 13.52
CA GLN A 63 -29.24 13.72 14.33
C GLN A 63 -29.54 12.31 13.81
N LEU A 64 -29.55 12.11 12.50
CA LEU A 64 -29.67 10.80 11.89
C LEU A 64 -28.51 9.88 12.32
N ALA A 65 -27.27 10.37 12.28
CA ALA A 65 -26.11 9.58 12.71
C ALA A 65 -26.19 9.20 14.20
N GLU A 66 -26.63 10.10 15.06
CA GLU A 66 -26.85 9.83 16.49
C GLU A 66 -27.95 8.79 16.72
N LEU A 67 -29.05 8.86 15.99
CA LEU A 67 -30.13 7.85 16.04
C LEU A 67 -29.65 6.48 15.59
N VAL A 68 -28.86 6.42 14.50
CA VAL A 68 -28.24 5.18 14.01
C VAL A 68 -27.24 4.63 15.03
N GLY A 69 -26.45 5.47 15.66
CA GLY A 69 -25.48 5.07 16.71
C GLY A 69 -26.15 4.58 18.02
N ALA A 70 -27.41 4.93 18.24
CA ALA A 70 -28.17 4.53 19.42
C ALA A 70 -28.78 3.13 19.32
N ILE A 71 -28.76 2.48 18.16
CA ILE A 71 -29.34 1.13 18.02
C ILE A 71 -28.57 0.12 18.91
N ARG A 72 -29.29 -0.89 19.36
CA ARG A 72 -28.72 -1.93 20.26
C ARG A 72 -28.87 -3.34 19.68
N ASN A 73 -29.77 -3.52 18.76
CA ASN A 73 -30.10 -4.82 18.18
C ASN A 73 -29.78 -4.84 16.70
N VAL A 74 -28.91 -5.77 16.31
CA VAL A 74 -28.59 -6.08 14.92
C VAL A 74 -28.61 -7.59 14.74
N ILE A 75 -28.91 -8.04 13.53
CA ILE A 75 -28.86 -9.45 13.14
C ILE A 75 -27.76 -9.64 12.08
N VAL A 76 -27.14 -10.80 12.07
CA VAL A 76 -26.20 -11.16 11.00
C VAL A 76 -27.00 -11.51 9.76
N GLU A 77 -26.86 -10.72 8.70
CA GLU A 77 -27.45 -11.00 7.39
C GLU A 77 -26.59 -12.00 6.62
N THR A 78 -25.28 -11.71 6.54
CA THR A 78 -24.32 -12.58 5.86
C THR A 78 -23.00 -12.64 6.63
N CYS A 79 -22.33 -13.79 6.48
CA CYS A 79 -20.95 -13.99 6.92
C CYS A 79 -20.23 -14.73 5.78
N ILE A 80 -19.34 -14.02 5.08
CA ILE A 80 -18.70 -14.54 3.87
C ILE A 80 -17.20 -14.60 4.09
N ASP A 81 -16.65 -15.80 3.93
CA ASP A 81 -15.21 -16.03 3.91
C ASP A 81 -14.70 -15.99 2.47
N GLY A 82 -13.55 -15.39 2.28
CA GLY A 82 -12.89 -15.26 0.99
C GLY A 82 -11.39 -15.07 1.13
N GLU A 83 -10.75 -14.85 0.01
CA GLU A 83 -9.32 -14.57 -0.03
C GLU A 83 -9.06 -13.26 -0.76
N GLU A 84 -8.08 -12.51 -0.27
CA GLU A 84 -7.59 -11.31 -0.93
C GLU A 84 -6.09 -11.47 -1.22
N THR A 85 -5.74 -11.42 -2.51
CA THR A 85 -4.36 -11.51 -2.95
C THR A 85 -3.78 -10.11 -3.12
N VAL A 86 -2.64 -9.87 -2.46
CA VAL A 86 -1.92 -8.60 -2.54
C VAL A 86 -0.59 -8.81 -3.26
N THR A 87 -0.51 -8.30 -4.48
CA THR A 87 0.70 -8.35 -5.30
C THR A 87 1.78 -7.40 -4.76
N PRO A 88 3.07 -7.73 -4.94
CA PRO A 88 4.15 -6.82 -4.56
C PRO A 88 4.14 -5.57 -5.43
N PRO A 89 4.64 -4.46 -4.89
CA PRO A 89 4.85 -3.24 -5.67
C PRO A 89 6.02 -3.40 -6.65
N ALA A 90 6.00 -2.59 -7.72
CA ALA A 90 7.06 -2.55 -8.73
C ALA A 90 8.43 -2.20 -8.14
N PRO A 91 9.53 -2.66 -8.75
CA PRO A 91 10.87 -2.14 -8.49
C PRO A 91 10.93 -0.61 -8.62
N PHE A 92 11.96 -0.01 -8.07
CA PHE A 92 12.07 1.44 -8.06
C PHE A 92 12.44 2.01 -9.44
N ILE A 93 11.78 3.09 -9.77
CA ILE A 93 12.21 4.13 -10.71
C ILE A 93 12.66 5.36 -9.91
N SER A 94 13.26 6.35 -10.56
CA SER A 94 13.81 7.54 -9.87
C SER A 94 12.80 8.20 -8.92
N SER A 95 11.58 8.46 -9.38
CA SER A 95 10.54 9.12 -8.59
C SER A 95 10.07 8.29 -7.41
N SER A 96 9.81 6.99 -7.62
CA SER A 96 9.34 6.11 -6.56
C SER A 96 10.44 5.81 -5.51
N LEU A 97 11.72 5.81 -5.89
CA LEU A 97 12.84 5.71 -4.96
C LEU A 97 12.90 6.94 -4.03
N GLN A 98 12.75 8.16 -4.60
CA GLN A 98 12.72 9.39 -3.81
C GLN A 98 11.56 9.39 -2.80
N MET A 99 10.36 8.99 -3.23
CA MET A 99 9.20 8.88 -2.33
C MET A 99 9.44 7.85 -1.22
N ALA A 100 9.98 6.68 -1.55
CA ALA A 100 10.24 5.63 -0.58
C ALA A 100 11.31 6.03 0.44
N ALA A 101 12.40 6.67 0.00
CA ALA A 101 13.44 7.19 0.88
C ALA A 101 12.90 8.33 1.75
N GLY A 102 12.08 9.22 1.21
CA GLY A 102 11.40 10.27 1.97
C GLY A 102 10.51 9.71 3.08
N ASN A 103 9.75 8.66 2.78
CA ASN A 103 8.85 8.03 3.74
C ASN A 103 9.61 7.20 4.80
N ALA A 104 10.59 6.37 4.38
CA ALA A 104 11.27 5.43 5.25
C ALA A 104 12.46 6.02 6.00
N LEU A 105 13.26 6.86 5.32
CA LEU A 105 14.51 7.41 5.83
C LEU A 105 14.42 8.90 6.17
N LYS A 106 13.29 9.54 5.86
CA LYS A 106 13.06 10.99 6.05
C LYS A 106 14.05 11.87 5.28
N TRP A 107 14.48 11.39 4.10
CA TRP A 107 15.43 12.09 3.27
C TRP A 107 14.74 13.02 2.25
N SER A 108 15.46 14.08 1.88
CA SER A 108 15.08 14.90 0.74
C SER A 108 15.33 14.15 -0.58
N PRO A 109 14.64 14.53 -1.67
CA PRO A 109 14.93 13.99 -3.00
C PRO A 109 16.40 14.18 -3.41
N ASP A 110 16.98 15.34 -3.12
CA ASP A 110 18.38 15.66 -3.44
C ASP A 110 19.36 14.72 -2.71
N LYS A 111 19.17 14.51 -1.40
CA LYS A 111 19.99 13.56 -0.63
C LYS A 111 19.86 12.15 -1.21
N THR A 112 18.64 11.70 -1.51
CA THR A 112 18.38 10.38 -2.06
C THR A 112 19.12 10.16 -3.37
N MET A 113 19.04 11.12 -4.30
CA MET A 113 19.69 11.00 -5.61
C MET A 113 21.23 11.09 -5.51
N LYS A 114 21.79 11.86 -4.59
CA LYS A 114 23.25 11.90 -4.33
C LYS A 114 23.78 10.57 -3.80
N VAL A 115 23.04 9.93 -2.89
CA VAL A 115 23.43 8.62 -2.36
C VAL A 115 23.26 7.54 -3.43
N ALA A 116 22.19 7.57 -4.22
CA ALA A 116 21.98 6.65 -5.31
C ALA A 116 23.06 6.78 -6.41
N GLN A 117 23.51 8.00 -6.70
CA GLN A 117 24.62 8.25 -7.62
C GLN A 117 25.90 7.56 -7.13
N ARG A 118 26.25 7.67 -5.87
CA ARG A 118 27.45 7.03 -5.29
C ARG A 118 27.35 5.50 -5.37
N LEU A 119 26.19 4.93 -5.02
CA LEU A 119 25.97 3.47 -5.15
C LEU A 119 26.13 3.00 -6.60
N TYR A 120 25.65 3.78 -7.56
CA TYR A 120 25.83 3.48 -8.98
C TYR A 120 27.31 3.59 -9.40
N GLU A 121 28.03 4.64 -9.01
CA GLU A 121 29.46 4.84 -9.31
C GLU A 121 30.34 3.73 -8.71
N GLN A 122 29.95 3.18 -7.56
CA GLN A 122 30.56 2.00 -6.95
C GLN A 122 30.17 0.68 -7.66
N GLY A 123 29.28 0.72 -8.67
CA GLY A 123 28.81 -0.46 -9.36
C GLY A 123 27.86 -1.35 -8.54
N LEU A 124 27.28 -0.85 -7.43
CA LEU A 124 26.46 -1.63 -6.51
C LEU A 124 24.99 -1.70 -6.92
N ILE A 125 24.52 -0.74 -7.71
CA ILE A 125 23.16 -0.71 -8.26
C ILE A 125 23.19 -0.38 -9.75
N THR A 126 22.11 -0.72 -10.45
CA THR A 126 21.88 -0.29 -11.84
C THR A 126 21.70 1.23 -11.92
N TYR A 127 21.69 1.78 -13.14
CA TYR A 127 21.53 3.23 -13.34
C TYR A 127 20.29 3.78 -12.62
N HIS A 128 20.51 4.77 -11.76
CA HIS A 128 19.49 5.29 -10.84
C HIS A 128 18.54 6.32 -11.47
N ARG A 129 18.83 6.80 -12.70
CA ARG A 129 17.95 7.71 -13.44
C ARG A 129 17.20 6.92 -14.51
N THR A 130 16.17 6.23 -14.12
CA THR A 130 15.31 5.42 -14.98
C THR A 130 13.84 5.64 -14.63
N ASP A 131 12.99 5.51 -15.62
CA ASP A 131 11.53 5.51 -15.51
C ASP A 131 10.93 4.13 -15.84
N ASN A 132 11.77 3.14 -16.17
CA ASN A 132 11.35 1.77 -16.42
C ASN A 132 11.25 0.98 -15.10
N PRO A 133 10.06 0.46 -14.70
CA PRO A 133 9.87 -0.30 -13.47
C PRO A 133 10.23 -1.78 -13.59
N ASN A 134 10.76 -2.25 -14.73
CA ASN A 134 11.01 -3.65 -14.98
C ASN A 134 12.48 -4.02 -14.77
N ILE A 135 12.71 -5.15 -14.13
CA ILE A 135 14.07 -5.70 -13.96
C ILE A 135 14.56 -6.36 -15.28
N SER A 136 15.86 -6.52 -15.41
CA SER A 136 16.42 -7.32 -16.54
C SER A 136 16.03 -8.78 -16.42
N LYS A 137 15.73 -9.43 -17.55
CA LYS A 137 15.45 -10.87 -17.61
C LYS A 137 16.61 -11.71 -17.09
N ASP A 138 17.84 -11.27 -17.32
CA ASP A 138 19.07 -11.95 -16.92
C ASP A 138 19.23 -12.02 -15.40
N SER A 139 18.53 -11.16 -14.64
CA SER A 139 18.54 -11.19 -13.18
C SER A 139 17.66 -12.30 -12.57
N MET A 140 16.77 -12.92 -13.33
CA MET A 140 15.81 -13.89 -12.79
C MET A 140 16.44 -15.14 -12.17
N PRO A 141 17.50 -15.75 -12.74
CA PRO A 141 18.18 -16.88 -12.11
C PRO A 141 18.70 -16.53 -10.71
N ASP A 142 19.37 -15.39 -10.57
CA ASP A 142 19.94 -14.93 -9.29
C ASP A 142 18.86 -14.63 -8.25
N ILE A 143 17.78 -13.96 -8.68
CA ILE A 143 16.63 -13.68 -7.82
C ILE A 143 16.01 -14.98 -7.30
N ARG A 144 15.86 -16.00 -8.14
CA ARG A 144 15.34 -17.31 -7.74
C ARG A 144 16.26 -18.01 -6.75
N ALA A 145 17.56 -17.94 -6.97
CA ALA A 145 18.56 -18.53 -6.07
C ALA A 145 18.50 -17.85 -4.68
N VAL A 146 18.48 -16.52 -4.65
CA VAL A 146 18.38 -15.73 -3.40
C VAL A 146 17.03 -15.99 -2.70
N ALA A 147 15.93 -16.00 -3.46
CA ALA A 147 14.61 -16.29 -2.90
C ALA A 147 14.58 -17.67 -2.23
N LYS A 148 15.12 -18.70 -2.91
CA LYS A 148 15.21 -20.06 -2.37
C LYS A 148 16.06 -20.09 -1.09
N ALA A 149 17.19 -19.41 -1.06
CA ALA A 149 18.06 -19.33 0.14
C ALA A 149 17.34 -18.67 1.33
N LEU A 150 16.42 -17.71 1.06
CA LEU A 150 15.60 -17.05 2.07
C LEU A 150 14.31 -17.82 2.44
N GLY A 151 14.10 -19.00 1.86
CA GLY A 151 12.87 -19.78 2.07
C GLY A 151 11.62 -19.08 1.51
N LEU A 152 11.79 -18.36 0.39
CA LEU A 152 10.73 -17.66 -0.33
C LEU A 152 10.48 -18.34 -1.67
N LYS A 153 9.24 -18.26 -2.16
CA LYS A 153 8.87 -18.75 -3.47
C LYS A 153 8.80 -17.59 -4.46
N SER A 154 9.66 -17.64 -5.47
CA SER A 154 9.66 -16.68 -6.57
C SER A 154 8.60 -17.04 -7.61
N VAL A 155 8.20 -16.06 -8.41
CA VAL A 155 7.31 -16.29 -9.56
C VAL A 155 8.01 -17.15 -10.63
N GLU A 156 7.23 -17.99 -11.33
CA GLU A 156 7.76 -18.82 -12.42
C GLU A 156 8.10 -17.97 -13.65
N GLN A 157 7.20 -17.07 -14.00
CA GLN A 157 7.43 -16.09 -15.08
C GLN A 157 7.73 -14.74 -14.46
N GLN A 158 8.68 -14.01 -15.05
CA GLN A 158 9.00 -12.66 -14.62
C GLN A 158 7.73 -11.80 -14.57
N ARG A 159 7.48 -11.19 -13.42
CA ARG A 159 6.39 -10.22 -13.30
C ARG A 159 6.79 -8.92 -13.96
N MET A 160 5.97 -8.51 -14.92
CA MET A 160 6.12 -7.23 -15.61
C MET A 160 5.19 -6.19 -14.99
N PHE A 161 5.68 -4.96 -14.93
CA PHE A 161 4.93 -3.81 -14.43
C PHE A 161 4.71 -2.83 -15.58
N LYS A 162 3.54 -2.18 -15.57
CA LYS A 162 3.22 -1.18 -16.58
C LYS A 162 4.19 0.00 -16.45
N ALA A 163 4.93 0.26 -17.50
CA ALA A 163 5.70 1.48 -17.66
C ALA A 163 4.79 2.61 -18.16
N ASP A 164 5.17 3.86 -17.91
CA ASP A 164 4.51 4.99 -18.53
C ASP A 164 4.74 4.96 -20.05
N GLN A 165 3.81 5.51 -20.84
CA GLN A 165 3.85 5.43 -22.30
C GLN A 165 5.11 6.06 -22.91
N ASP A 166 5.72 7.01 -22.20
CA ASP A 166 6.93 7.72 -22.61
C ASP A 166 8.21 7.18 -21.95
N ALA A 167 8.11 6.06 -21.20
CA ALA A 167 9.28 5.46 -20.55
C ALA A 167 10.29 4.97 -21.58
N GLN A 168 11.53 5.44 -21.45
CA GLN A 168 12.62 4.98 -22.31
C GLN A 168 13.03 3.56 -21.90
N GLU A 169 12.90 2.61 -22.82
CA GLU A 169 13.23 1.20 -22.60
C GLU A 169 14.75 0.92 -22.40
N GLY A 170 15.59 1.96 -22.48
CA GLY A 170 17.05 1.82 -22.51
C GLY A 170 17.70 1.34 -21.21
N HIS A 171 17.04 1.47 -20.06
CA HIS A 171 17.59 1.05 -18.76
C HIS A 171 16.56 0.25 -17.96
N PRO A 172 16.99 -0.81 -17.23
CA PRO A 172 16.10 -1.52 -16.32
C PRO A 172 15.77 -0.65 -15.08
N ALA A 173 14.87 -1.15 -14.24
CA ALA A 173 14.59 -0.58 -12.95
C ALA A 173 15.85 -0.51 -12.05
N ILE A 174 15.79 0.30 -11.00
CA ILE A 174 16.87 0.42 -10.01
C ILE A 174 16.92 -0.86 -9.17
N THR A 175 17.99 -1.65 -9.37
CA THR A 175 18.19 -2.94 -8.71
C THR A 175 19.64 -3.11 -8.25
N PRO A 176 19.93 -4.03 -7.31
CA PRO A 176 21.29 -4.47 -7.08
C PRO A 176 21.92 -5.03 -8.36
N THR A 177 23.23 -4.87 -8.51
CA THR A 177 24.03 -5.55 -9.53
C THR A 177 24.43 -6.95 -9.06
N ASP A 178 24.70 -7.10 -7.75
CA ASP A 178 24.91 -8.39 -7.08
C ASP A 178 23.73 -8.71 -6.16
N TRP A 179 22.92 -9.68 -6.53
CA TRP A 179 21.74 -10.11 -5.77
C TRP A 179 22.09 -10.88 -4.50
N THR A 180 23.30 -11.46 -4.41
CA THR A 180 23.76 -12.23 -3.25
C THR A 180 24.17 -11.33 -2.09
N ALA A 181 24.65 -10.13 -2.39
CA ALA A 181 25.04 -9.15 -1.38
C ALA A 181 23.82 -8.67 -0.57
N ALA A 182 23.78 -9.07 0.71
CA ALA A 182 22.69 -8.69 1.60
C ALA A 182 22.72 -7.19 1.94
N THR A 183 23.93 -6.63 2.05
CA THR A 183 24.20 -5.21 2.30
C THR A 183 25.36 -4.76 1.42
N ALA A 184 25.37 -3.50 0.98
CA ALA A 184 26.45 -2.90 0.23
C ALA A 184 26.50 -1.39 0.46
N GLY A 185 27.65 -0.78 0.20
CA GLY A 185 27.94 0.63 0.42
C GLY A 185 28.89 0.86 1.60
N GLU A 186 29.67 1.94 1.52
CA GLU A 186 30.70 2.30 2.50
C GLU A 186 30.13 3.03 3.72
N THR A 187 29.05 3.80 3.51
CA THR A 187 28.42 4.61 4.56
C THR A 187 27.09 4.00 5.01
N ALA A 188 26.65 4.34 6.22
CA ALA A 188 25.33 3.93 6.74
C ALA A 188 24.18 4.39 5.84
N ASP A 189 24.30 5.57 5.23
CA ASP A 189 23.31 6.08 4.27
C ASP A 189 23.26 5.22 3.01
N GLU A 190 24.40 4.85 2.46
CA GLU A 190 24.49 3.97 1.29
C GLU A 190 23.91 2.59 1.57
N GLN A 191 24.27 1.99 2.71
CA GLN A 191 23.72 0.70 3.14
C GLN A 191 22.22 0.75 3.33
N ALA A 192 21.68 1.83 3.91
CA ALA A 192 20.25 2.00 4.12
C ALA A 192 19.48 2.10 2.78
N LEU A 193 20.00 2.88 1.82
CA LEU A 193 19.39 3.03 0.51
C LEU A 193 19.51 1.75 -0.32
N TYR A 194 20.69 1.10 -0.31
CA TYR A 194 20.89 -0.19 -0.97
C TYR A 194 19.90 -1.23 -0.48
N GLN A 195 19.73 -1.33 0.84
CA GLN A 195 18.79 -2.28 1.42
C GLN A 195 17.34 -1.98 1.03
N LEU A 196 16.96 -0.70 0.95
CA LEU A 196 15.63 -0.31 0.48
C LEU A 196 15.40 -0.77 -0.97
N ILE A 197 16.39 -0.54 -1.84
CA ILE A 197 16.38 -0.94 -3.25
C ILE A 197 16.31 -2.46 -3.37
N ARG A 198 17.20 -3.19 -2.68
CA ARG A 198 17.29 -4.65 -2.76
C ARG A 198 16.01 -5.34 -2.32
N VAL A 199 15.46 -4.95 -1.17
CA VAL A 199 14.22 -5.53 -0.65
C VAL A 199 13.07 -5.31 -1.63
N ARG A 200 12.94 -4.13 -2.21
CA ARG A 200 11.89 -3.79 -3.15
C ARG A 200 12.02 -4.57 -4.45
N ALA A 201 13.21 -4.61 -5.01
CA ALA A 201 13.49 -5.32 -6.26
C ALA A 201 13.27 -6.83 -6.10
N LEU A 202 13.77 -7.44 -5.01
CA LEU A 202 13.55 -8.85 -4.73
C LEU A 202 12.05 -9.15 -4.51
N ALA A 203 11.37 -8.35 -3.68
CA ALA A 203 9.94 -8.51 -3.39
C ALA A 203 9.09 -8.53 -4.66
N SER A 204 9.45 -7.74 -5.67
CA SER A 204 8.71 -7.62 -6.92
C SER A 204 8.54 -8.95 -7.67
N GLN A 205 9.46 -9.89 -7.47
CA GLN A 205 9.47 -11.20 -8.13
C GLN A 205 9.16 -12.37 -7.18
N ILE A 206 8.70 -12.08 -5.96
CA ILE A 206 8.20 -13.10 -5.02
C ILE A 206 6.69 -13.27 -5.20
N GLU A 207 6.16 -14.44 -4.83
CA GLU A 207 4.73 -14.70 -4.84
C GLU A 207 3.94 -13.64 -4.04
N ALA A 208 2.70 -13.45 -4.44
CA ALA A 208 1.80 -12.53 -3.76
C ALA A 208 1.54 -12.95 -2.31
N ALA A 209 1.24 -11.99 -1.46
CA ALA A 209 0.70 -12.27 -0.14
C ALA A 209 -0.80 -12.59 -0.25
N VAL A 210 -1.26 -13.59 0.51
CA VAL A 210 -2.68 -13.97 0.54
C VAL A 210 -3.22 -13.75 1.95
N TYR A 211 -4.36 -13.10 2.02
CA TYR A 211 -5.11 -12.89 3.25
C TYR A 211 -6.40 -13.68 3.21
N ALA A 212 -6.67 -14.42 4.26
CA ALA A 212 -8.03 -14.86 4.54
C ALA A 212 -8.84 -13.65 4.99
N VAL A 213 -9.97 -13.43 4.36
CA VAL A 213 -10.85 -12.28 4.61
C VAL A 213 -12.21 -12.77 5.04
N ARG A 214 -12.73 -12.26 6.15
CA ARG A 214 -14.11 -12.47 6.57
C ARG A 214 -14.85 -11.15 6.51
N THR A 215 -15.96 -11.13 5.77
CA THR A 215 -16.86 -9.98 5.69
C THR A 215 -18.19 -10.36 6.33
N ILE A 216 -18.60 -9.60 7.33
CA ILE A 216 -19.87 -9.77 8.04
C ILE A 216 -20.73 -8.57 7.70
N THR A 217 -21.94 -8.83 7.21
CA THR A 217 -22.98 -7.81 7.04
C THR A 217 -24.02 -7.98 8.14
N LEU A 218 -24.29 -6.88 8.83
CA LEU A 218 -25.29 -6.81 9.88
C LEU A 218 -26.45 -5.93 9.44
N LEU A 219 -27.67 -6.31 9.81
CA LEU A 219 -28.87 -5.51 9.62
C LEU A 219 -29.44 -5.06 10.97
N GLY A 220 -29.74 -3.79 11.03
CA GLY A 220 -30.52 -3.17 12.10
C GLY A 220 -31.79 -2.51 11.56
N VAL A 221 -32.65 -2.09 12.45
CA VAL A 221 -33.83 -1.30 12.13
C VAL A 221 -33.61 0.12 12.61
N GLY A 222 -33.61 1.04 11.67
CA GLY A 222 -33.41 2.46 11.92
C GLY A 222 -34.69 3.26 12.05
N PRO A 223 -34.58 4.59 12.00
CA PRO A 223 -35.68 5.51 11.93
C PRO A 223 -36.64 5.16 10.80
N ASP A 224 -37.93 5.37 10.98
CA ASP A 224 -38.99 5.07 10.01
C ASP A 224 -39.00 3.62 9.49
N LYS A 225 -38.48 2.68 10.31
CA LYS A 225 -38.34 1.25 9.97
C LYS A 225 -37.45 0.98 8.74
N LYS A 226 -36.61 1.94 8.38
CA LYS A 226 -35.65 1.75 7.28
C LYS A 226 -34.54 0.80 7.68
N PRO A 227 -34.06 -0.07 6.77
CA PRO A 227 -32.96 -0.97 7.07
C PRO A 227 -31.64 -0.19 7.27
N LEU A 228 -30.90 -0.56 8.30
CA LEU A 228 -29.53 -0.10 8.54
C LEU A 228 -28.60 -1.26 8.26
N ARG A 229 -27.64 -1.03 7.37
CA ARG A 229 -26.61 -2.01 7.06
C ARG A 229 -25.28 -1.60 7.67
N PHE A 230 -24.61 -2.55 8.34
CA PHE A 230 -23.26 -2.36 8.86
C PHE A 230 -22.36 -3.45 8.31
N THR A 231 -21.11 -3.10 8.01
CA THR A 231 -20.14 -4.04 7.48
C THR A 231 -18.91 -4.10 8.38
N ALA A 232 -18.53 -5.31 8.77
CA ALA A 232 -17.26 -5.59 9.42
C ALA A 232 -16.39 -6.42 8.48
N LYS A 233 -15.11 -6.07 8.37
CA LYS A 233 -14.14 -6.81 7.55
C LYS A 233 -12.91 -7.16 8.38
N GLY A 234 -12.69 -8.43 8.62
CA GLY A 234 -11.49 -8.98 9.22
C GLY A 234 -10.54 -9.54 8.17
N LYS A 235 -9.22 -9.35 8.35
CA LYS A 235 -8.19 -9.90 7.48
C LYS A 235 -7.12 -10.59 8.31
N LEU A 236 -6.76 -11.81 7.94
CA LEU A 236 -5.66 -12.57 8.52
C LEU A 236 -4.68 -12.96 7.43
N LEU A 237 -3.39 -12.67 7.63
CA LEU A 237 -2.34 -13.07 6.68
C LEU A 237 -2.18 -14.60 6.71
N SER A 238 -2.62 -15.29 5.64
CA SER A 238 -2.52 -16.74 5.49
C SER A 238 -1.22 -17.16 4.80
N VAL A 239 -0.85 -16.46 3.72
CA VAL A 239 0.42 -16.67 3.02
C VAL A 239 1.19 -15.36 2.98
N PRO A 240 2.33 -15.25 3.68
CA PRO A 240 3.07 -13.99 3.75
C PRO A 240 3.67 -13.56 2.41
N GLY A 241 4.05 -14.50 1.52
CA GLY A 241 4.62 -14.17 0.22
C GLY A 241 5.75 -13.13 0.33
N TRP A 242 5.73 -12.13 -0.54
CA TRP A 242 6.71 -11.04 -0.56
C TRP A 242 6.78 -10.21 0.74
N ARG A 243 5.71 -10.18 1.53
CA ARG A 243 5.69 -9.43 2.80
C ARG A 243 6.66 -10.00 3.84
N LYS A 244 7.06 -11.27 3.72
CA LYS A 244 8.08 -11.88 4.58
C LYS A 244 9.41 -11.11 4.55
N LEU A 245 9.75 -10.45 3.43
CA LEU A 245 10.93 -9.59 3.30
C LEU A 245 10.82 -8.28 4.11
N GLN A 246 9.60 -7.89 4.49
CA GLN A 246 9.31 -6.68 5.26
C GLN A 246 9.05 -6.97 6.75
N ILE A 247 8.76 -8.22 7.11
CA ILE A 247 8.57 -8.67 8.49
C ILE A 247 9.95 -8.65 9.18
N GLY A 248 10.20 -7.67 10.00
CA GLY A 248 11.48 -7.42 10.66
C GLY A 248 11.89 -5.94 10.64
N ARG A 249 11.21 -5.13 9.82
CA ARG A 249 11.25 -3.67 9.86
C ARG A 249 9.93 -3.19 10.46
N ALA A 250 9.99 -2.80 11.70
CA ALA A 250 8.99 -2.24 12.59
C ALA A 250 7.61 -1.91 11.99
N SER A 251 6.59 -2.39 12.72
CA SER A 251 5.17 -2.02 12.66
C SER A 251 4.34 -2.51 11.47
N CYS A 252 4.16 -3.83 11.32
CA CYS A 252 2.78 -4.28 11.13
C CYS A 252 2.08 -4.18 12.50
N ARG A 253 1.42 -3.08 12.79
CA ARG A 253 0.36 -3.10 13.79
C ARG A 253 -0.76 -3.95 13.17
N GLU A 254 -0.80 -5.23 13.55
CA GLU A 254 -2.03 -6.00 13.41
C GLU A 254 -3.11 -5.24 14.18
N ARG A 255 -4.01 -4.59 13.46
CA ARG A 255 -5.34 -4.30 13.99
C ARG A 255 -6.15 -5.57 13.73
N VAL A 256 -6.22 -6.38 14.75
CA VAL A 256 -7.18 -7.48 14.85
C VAL A 256 -8.56 -6.88 15.08
#